data_a381510186dd7f0d9bca5bf346564aff
#
_entry.id   a381510186dd7f0d9bca5bf346564aff
#
_cell.length_a   1.000
_cell.length_b   1.000
_cell.length_c   1.000
_cell.angle_alpha   90.00
_cell.angle_beta   90.00
_cell.angle_gamma   90.00
#
_symmetry.space_group_name_H-M   'P 1'
#
loop_
_entity.id
_entity.type
_entity.pdbx_description
1 polymer ?
#
loop_
_entity_poly.entity_id
_entity_poly.type
_entity_poly.pdbx_seq_one_letter_code
_entity_poly.pdbx_strand_id
1 'polypeptide(L)'
;WVEVSQTPTGVQYLDRDSINIEEKGIIELTTKYIKIAPSTSKEIEENIYIMKINCMTNKFKDISVNGKKNLSAKWEDPNGDKLLDDVISDSCENV
;
A
#
# COMPACT_ATOMS: atom_id res chain seq x y z
N TRP A 1 -0.99 13.19 -0.68
CA TRP A 1 -1.59 11.88 -1.00
C TRP A 1 -2.03 11.84 -2.45
N VAL A 2 -1.65 10.82 -3.15
CA VAL A 2 -2.03 10.59 -4.55
C VAL A 2 -2.86 9.33 -4.62
N GLU A 3 -4.05 9.42 -5.24
CA GLU A 3 -4.87 8.23 -5.47
C GLU A 3 -4.20 7.36 -6.54
N VAL A 4 -3.94 6.09 -6.22
CA VAL A 4 -3.30 5.16 -7.14
C VAL A 4 -4.22 4.04 -7.60
N SER A 5 -5.28 3.76 -6.87
CA SER A 5 -6.22 2.71 -7.25
C SER A 5 -7.56 2.88 -6.56
N GLN A 6 -8.62 2.43 -7.22
CA GLN A 6 -9.98 2.49 -6.69
C GLN A 6 -10.77 1.27 -7.13
N THR A 7 -11.56 0.75 -6.20
CA THR A 7 -12.57 -0.27 -6.44
C THR A 7 -13.89 0.19 -5.82
N PRO A 8 -15.03 -0.48 -6.08
CA PRO A 8 -16.28 -0.10 -5.43
C PRO A 8 -16.26 -0.14 -3.90
N THR A 9 -15.32 -0.86 -3.30
CA THR A 9 -15.24 -1.04 -1.84
C THR A 9 -14.07 -0.33 -1.19
N GLY A 10 -13.19 0.32 -1.96
CA GLY A 10 -12.05 0.99 -1.36
C GLY A 10 -11.25 1.87 -2.31
N VAL A 11 -10.47 2.76 -1.72
CA VAL A 11 -9.56 3.64 -2.45
C VAL A 11 -8.18 3.55 -1.79
N GLN A 12 -7.15 3.44 -2.61
CA GLN A 12 -5.77 3.38 -2.15
C GLN A 12 -5.02 4.65 -2.54
N TYR A 13 -4.36 5.24 -1.55
CA TYR A 13 -3.54 6.44 -1.73
C TYR A 13 -2.09 6.13 -1.40
N LEU A 14 -1.19 6.85 -2.05
CA LEU A 14 0.25 6.77 -1.83
C LEU A 14 0.79 8.15 -1.51
N ASP A 15 1.60 8.26 -0.47
CA ASP A 15 2.40 9.45 -0.22
C ASP A 15 3.73 9.28 -0.97
N ARG A 16 3.84 9.87 -2.16
CA ARG A 16 5.03 9.71 -3.00
C ARG A 16 6.29 10.28 -2.38
N ASP A 17 6.14 11.28 -1.52
CA ASP A 17 7.28 11.89 -0.83
C ASP A 17 7.84 10.97 0.28
N SER A 18 7.06 9.95 0.66
CA SER A 18 7.49 8.99 1.68
C SER A 18 8.37 7.87 1.13
N ILE A 19 8.45 7.72 -0.20
CA ILE A 19 9.19 6.60 -0.80
C ILE A 19 10.67 6.74 -0.49
N ASN A 20 11.21 5.72 0.15
CA ASN A 20 12.61 5.63 0.52
C ASN A 20 13.21 4.32 -0.01
N ILE A 21 14.25 4.43 -0.82
CA ILE A 21 14.95 3.24 -1.33
C ILE A 21 15.94 2.79 -0.28
N GLU A 22 15.71 1.62 0.33
CA GLU A 22 16.57 1.10 1.38
C GLU A 22 17.74 0.31 0.83
N GLU A 23 17.47 -0.51 -0.17
CA GLU A 23 18.48 -1.29 -0.89
C GLU A 23 17.94 -1.61 -2.27
N LYS A 24 18.75 -2.25 -3.11
CA LYS A 24 18.37 -2.54 -4.49
C LYS A 24 17.05 -3.31 -4.56
N GLY A 25 16.05 -2.70 -5.18
CA GLY A 25 14.75 -3.33 -5.38
C GLY A 25 13.82 -3.28 -4.17
N ILE A 26 14.29 -2.81 -3.01
CA ILE A 26 13.45 -2.73 -1.81
C ILE A 26 13.22 -1.27 -1.42
N ILE A 27 11.95 -0.90 -1.29
CA ILE A 27 11.54 0.43 -0.91
C ILE A 27 10.63 0.39 0.30
N GLU A 28 10.63 1.49 1.07
CA GLU A 28 9.69 1.70 2.17
C GLU A 28 8.83 2.91 1.82
N LEU A 29 7.54 2.84 2.11
CA LEU A 29 6.61 3.91 1.76
C LEU A 29 5.40 3.94 2.70
N THR A 30 4.70 5.06 2.69
CA THR A 30 3.46 5.22 3.47
C THR A 30 2.27 5.24 2.52
N THR A 31 1.27 4.42 2.82
CA THR A 31 0.03 4.33 2.05
C THR A 31 -1.17 4.57 2.95
N LYS A 32 -2.29 4.90 2.34
CA LYS A 32 -3.57 5.07 3.04
C LYS A 32 -4.64 4.30 2.29
N TYR A 33 -5.38 3.47 3.02
CA TYR A 33 -6.52 2.75 2.49
C TYR A 33 -7.79 3.31 3.11
N ILE A 34 -8.75 3.66 2.26
CA ILE A 34 -10.07 4.11 2.70
C ILE A 34 -11.09 3.08 2.24
N LYS A 35 -11.81 2.50 3.21
CA LYS A 35 -12.89 1.57 2.95
C LYS A 35 -14.17 2.35 2.65
N ILE A 36 -14.87 1.94 1.61
CA ILE A 36 -16.08 2.61 1.15
C ILE A 36 -17.25 1.64 1.21
N ALA A 37 -18.39 2.11 1.74
CA ALA A 37 -19.65 1.36 1.70
C ALA A 37 -20.21 1.44 0.27
N PRO A 38 -20.31 0.31 -0.47
CA PRO A 38 -20.68 0.35 -1.89
C PRO A 38 -22.09 0.92 -2.14
N SER A 39 -23.02 0.71 -1.21
CA SER A 39 -24.41 1.15 -1.36
C SER A 39 -24.59 2.66 -1.23
N THR A 40 -23.71 3.35 -0.50
CA THR A 40 -23.84 4.79 -0.22
C THR A 40 -22.65 5.60 -0.69
N SER A 41 -21.56 4.96 -1.10
CA SER A 41 -20.28 5.57 -1.44
C SER A 41 -19.67 6.38 -0.29
N LYS A 42 -20.06 6.09 0.95
CA LYS A 42 -19.52 6.76 2.13
C LYS A 42 -18.25 6.08 2.60
N GLU A 43 -17.29 6.89 3.03
CA GLU A 43 -16.09 6.42 3.68
C GLU A 43 -16.43 5.91 5.08
N ILE A 44 -16.09 4.65 5.38
CA ILE A 44 -16.42 4.01 6.67
C ILE A 44 -15.20 3.66 7.51
N GLU A 45 -14.01 3.66 6.93
CA GLU A 45 -12.79 3.32 7.64
C GLU A 45 -11.58 3.88 6.91
N GLU A 46 -10.59 4.35 7.67
CA GLU A 46 -9.32 4.82 7.13
C GLU A 46 -8.19 4.13 7.88
N ASN A 47 -7.25 3.57 7.14
CA ASN A 47 -6.05 2.95 7.71
C ASN A 47 -4.80 3.46 7.01
N ILE A 48 -3.78 3.79 7.79
CA ILE A 48 -2.50 4.26 7.29
C ILE A 48 -1.47 3.16 7.55
N TYR A 49 -0.79 2.75 6.48
CA TYR A 49 0.21 1.69 6.50
C TYR A 49 1.58 2.23 6.17
N ILE A 50 2.60 1.73 6.87
CA ILE A 50 3.98 1.83 6.40
C ILE A 50 4.32 0.45 5.85
N MET A 51 4.69 0.42 4.59
CA MET A 51 4.92 -0.82 3.85
C MET A 51 6.34 -0.90 3.36
N LYS A 52 6.85 -2.12 3.23
CA LYS A 52 8.04 -2.40 2.42
C LYS A 52 7.59 -3.19 1.20
N ILE A 53 8.18 -2.86 0.05
CA ILE A 53 7.89 -3.53 -1.20
C ILE A 53 9.20 -4.01 -1.79
N ASN A 54 9.23 -5.29 -2.20
CA ASN A 54 10.32 -5.84 -2.99
C ASN A 54 9.90 -5.80 -4.46
N CYS A 55 10.41 -4.82 -5.19
CA CYS A 55 10.03 -4.60 -6.58
C CYS A 55 10.55 -5.70 -7.52
N MET A 56 11.53 -6.49 -7.08
CA MET A 56 12.07 -7.59 -7.87
C MET A 56 11.19 -8.83 -7.83
N THR A 57 10.49 -9.04 -6.71
CA THR A 57 9.63 -10.23 -6.51
C THR A 57 8.14 -9.90 -6.47
N ASN A 58 7.78 -8.61 -6.52
CA ASN A 58 6.40 -8.12 -6.39
C ASN A 58 5.75 -8.58 -5.08
N LYS A 59 6.53 -8.57 -4.00
CA LYS A 59 6.03 -8.90 -2.67
C LYS A 59 6.04 -7.67 -1.79
N PHE A 60 5.18 -7.68 -0.78
CA PHE A 60 5.08 -6.59 0.16
C PHE A 60 5.00 -7.11 1.59
N LYS A 61 5.23 -6.22 2.54
CA LYS A 61 4.88 -6.47 3.94
C LYS A 61 4.49 -5.16 4.62
N ASP A 62 3.48 -5.25 5.48
CA ASP A 62 3.01 -4.12 6.28
C ASP A 62 3.80 -4.09 7.57
N ILE A 63 4.71 -3.13 7.72
CA ILE A 63 5.56 -3.05 8.92
C ILE A 63 4.93 -2.20 10.01
N SER A 64 3.90 -1.42 9.68
CA SER A 64 3.16 -0.62 10.65
C SER A 64 1.74 -0.37 10.13
N VAL A 65 0.77 -0.40 11.04
CA VAL A 65 -0.63 -0.09 10.74
C VAL A 65 -1.12 0.92 11.76
N ASN A 66 -1.52 2.10 11.30
CA ASN A 66 -2.01 3.20 12.15
C ASN A 66 -1.06 3.53 13.31
N GLY A 67 0.25 3.52 13.03
CA GLY A 67 1.30 3.83 14.00
C GLY A 67 1.72 2.68 14.89
N LYS A 68 1.11 1.51 14.76
CA LYS A 68 1.48 0.32 15.54
C LYS A 68 2.38 -0.58 14.72
N LYS A 69 3.57 -0.88 15.24
CA LYS A 69 4.50 -1.79 14.57
C LYS A 69 3.95 -3.20 14.50
N ASN A 70 4.10 -3.81 13.33
CA ASN A 70 3.75 -5.21 13.12
C ASN A 70 5.03 -6.04 13.17
N LEU A 71 5.34 -6.59 14.34
CA LEU A 71 6.56 -7.38 14.56
C LEU A 71 6.53 -8.74 13.85
N SER A 72 5.37 -9.16 13.39
CA SER A 72 5.17 -10.43 12.69
C SER A 72 5.11 -10.25 11.17
N ALA A 73 5.45 -9.08 10.66
CA ALA A 73 5.36 -8.80 9.23
C ALA A 73 6.21 -9.77 8.41
N LYS A 74 5.61 -10.33 7.37
CA LYS A 74 6.24 -11.27 6.44
C LYS A 74 6.04 -10.79 5.02
N TRP A 75 6.96 -11.17 4.13
CA TRP A 75 6.77 -10.93 2.70
C TRP A 75 5.57 -11.74 2.20
N GLU A 76 4.64 -11.05 1.55
CA GLU A 76 3.39 -11.63 1.07
C GLU A 76 3.17 -11.27 -0.40
N ASP A 77 2.46 -12.15 -1.11
CA ASP A 77 1.99 -11.87 -2.46
C ASP A 77 0.70 -11.07 -2.40
N PRO A 78 0.49 -10.10 -3.32
CA PRO A 78 -0.79 -9.38 -3.38
C PRO A 78 -1.97 -10.26 -3.80
N ASN A 79 -1.73 -11.44 -4.38
CA ASN A 79 -2.75 -12.45 -4.72
C ASN A 79 -3.93 -11.90 -5.54
N GLY A 80 -3.65 -11.02 -6.49
CA GLY A 80 -4.69 -10.45 -7.35
C GLY A 80 -5.48 -9.32 -6.70
N ASP A 81 -5.07 -8.83 -5.53
CA ASP A 81 -5.66 -7.65 -4.93
C ASP A 81 -5.29 -6.43 -5.77
N LYS A 82 -6.28 -5.86 -6.47
CA LYS A 82 -6.05 -4.75 -7.38
C LYS A 82 -5.42 -3.54 -6.70
N LEU A 83 -5.86 -3.21 -5.49
CA LEU A 83 -5.34 -2.04 -4.76
C LEU A 83 -3.86 -2.22 -4.43
N LEU A 84 -3.47 -3.41 -3.98
CA LEU A 84 -2.07 -3.72 -3.69
C LEU A 84 -1.22 -3.80 -4.96
N ASP A 85 -1.73 -4.44 -6.01
CA ASP A 85 -1.02 -4.54 -7.29
C ASP A 85 -0.73 -3.15 -7.86
N ASP A 86 -1.69 -2.24 -7.78
CA ASP A 86 -1.53 -0.89 -8.30
C ASP A 86 -0.54 -0.05 -7.47
N VAL A 87 -0.53 -0.23 -6.14
CA VAL A 87 0.47 0.41 -5.28
C VAL A 87 1.88 -0.06 -5.63
N ILE A 88 2.06 -1.37 -5.79
CA ILE A 88 3.36 -1.95 -6.13
C ILE A 88 3.82 -1.43 -7.50
N SER A 89 2.93 -1.48 -8.49
CA SER A 89 3.24 -1.02 -9.85
C SER A 89 3.61 0.46 -9.87
N ASP A 90 2.82 1.31 -9.22
CA ASP A 90 3.06 2.75 -9.19
C ASP A 90 4.37 3.09 -8.48
N SER A 91 4.57 2.52 -7.29
CA SER A 91 5.73 2.85 -6.45
C SER A 91 7.04 2.27 -6.99
N CYS A 92 6.99 1.15 -7.71
CA CYS A 92 8.18 0.52 -8.27
C CYS A 92 8.57 1.02 -9.65
N GLU A 93 7.76 1.87 -10.27
CA GLU A 93 7.95 2.31 -11.65
C GLU A 93 9.31 2.93 -11.92
N ASN A 94 9.86 3.65 -10.95
CA ASN A 94 11.12 4.38 -11.09
C ASN A 94 12.26 3.84 -10.20
N VAL A 95 12.17 2.59 -9.84
CA VAL A 95 13.17 1.96 -8.95
C VAL A 95 14.12 1.05 -9.71
#